data_55c70fe8d67ba5ad2aed39b36295fb22
#
_entry.id   55c70fe8d67ba5ad2aed39b36295fb22
#
_cell.length_a   1.000
_cell.length_b   1.000
_cell.length_c   1.000
_cell.angle_alpha   90.00
_cell.angle_beta   90.00
_cell.angle_gamma   90.00
#
_symmetry.space_group_name_H-M   'P 1'
#
loop_
_entity.id
_entity.type
_entity.pdbx_description
1 polymer ?
#
loop_
_entity_poly.entity_id
_entity_poly.type
_entity_poly.pdbx_seq_one_letter_code
_entity_poly.pdbx_strand_id
1 'polypeptide(L)'
;DAVTGSPLLRFLAAVRRLAPGLGLAAAIAAAATVIGSLVPLVGAAVPGLLIGAAIGAVRRPGARVRPGIDFAAKRVLQTSVVLLGTQLSVLDVARVGVAGLPVTVGTLAVGLAAAWALGRALRVGGDTTVLIGVGTGVCGASAIAATAPGHLLGMSQAGFGLFAGTAVNDTSSVVAAAAAYGPVATDHAIVVKLVRTLAIIPITLVLAAVTRRRDRSPGVPRPAARGLWDVVRLVPWLLVGFVLMAVLNSLGLVPAAAHPPLSAAAGYLIAVALSAIGLSVDLAAMRRAGWRPLLLGGSLWVVVSVTSLGLQAVTGST
;
A
#
# COMPACT_ATOMS: atom_id res chain seq x y z
N ASP A 1 35.46 -15.41 -15.90
CA ASP A 1 34.65 -15.88 -17.03
C ASP A 1 33.28 -15.25 -16.95
N ALA A 2 33.16 -14.09 -17.60
CA ALA A 2 31.88 -13.38 -17.72
C ALA A 2 31.04 -14.07 -18.79
N VAL A 3 30.13 -14.95 -18.38
CA VAL A 3 29.09 -15.48 -19.26
C VAL A 3 28.13 -14.33 -19.61
N THR A 4 28.43 -13.69 -20.73
CA THR A 4 27.56 -12.72 -21.43
C THR A 4 26.35 -13.48 -22.01
N GLY A 5 25.44 -13.94 -21.15
CA GLY A 5 24.17 -14.50 -21.58
C GLY A 5 23.37 -13.43 -22.32
N SER A 6 22.90 -13.73 -23.54
CA SER A 6 22.07 -12.84 -24.34
C SER A 6 20.90 -12.31 -23.49
N PRO A 7 20.40 -11.07 -23.70
CA PRO A 7 19.30 -10.50 -22.94
C PRO A 7 18.06 -11.40 -22.94
N LEU A 8 17.88 -12.18 -24.01
CA LEU A 8 16.82 -13.19 -24.14
C LEU A 8 16.97 -14.33 -23.10
N LEU A 9 18.18 -14.86 -22.91
CA LEU A 9 18.44 -15.92 -21.93
C LEU A 9 18.19 -15.43 -20.50
N ARG A 10 18.58 -14.19 -20.18
CA ARG A 10 18.28 -13.58 -18.87
C ARG A 10 16.79 -13.38 -18.65
N PHE A 11 16.05 -12.97 -19.68
CA PHE A 11 14.59 -12.83 -19.63
C PHE A 11 13.92 -14.18 -19.41
N LEU A 12 14.28 -15.21 -20.19
CA LEU A 12 13.72 -16.56 -20.04
C LEU A 12 14.03 -17.17 -18.66
N ALA A 13 15.24 -16.95 -18.14
CA ALA A 13 15.60 -17.40 -16.79
C ALA A 13 14.77 -16.68 -15.72
N ALA A 14 14.52 -15.36 -15.86
CA ALA A 14 13.67 -14.61 -14.96
C ALA A 14 12.21 -15.12 -15.01
N VAL A 15 11.65 -15.32 -16.19
CA VAL A 15 10.29 -15.87 -16.37
C VAL A 15 10.20 -17.26 -15.73
N ARG A 16 11.15 -18.16 -16.01
CA ARG A 16 11.16 -19.52 -15.42
C ARG A 16 11.24 -19.48 -13.89
N ARG A 17 11.95 -18.51 -13.30
CA ARG A 17 12.07 -18.33 -11.86
C ARG A 17 10.79 -17.79 -11.22
N LEU A 18 10.07 -16.91 -11.91
CA LEU A 18 8.87 -16.25 -11.38
C LEU A 18 7.59 -17.06 -11.63
N ALA A 19 7.54 -17.82 -12.73
CA ALA A 19 6.35 -18.51 -13.20
C ALA A 19 5.67 -19.40 -12.14
N PRO A 20 6.37 -20.21 -11.32
CA PRO A 20 5.69 -21.08 -10.36
C PRO A 20 4.90 -20.32 -9.29
N GLY A 21 5.48 -19.23 -8.76
CA GLY A 21 4.82 -18.40 -7.73
C GLY A 21 3.71 -17.53 -8.32
N LEU A 22 3.94 -16.95 -9.50
CA LEU A 22 2.92 -16.19 -10.23
C LEU A 22 1.73 -17.07 -10.61
N GLY A 23 2.00 -18.28 -11.13
CA GLY A 23 0.96 -19.25 -11.50
C GLY A 23 0.10 -19.67 -10.30
N LEU A 24 0.73 -19.91 -9.13
CA LEU A 24 0.01 -20.21 -7.90
C LEU A 24 -0.89 -19.03 -7.47
N ALA A 25 -0.35 -17.81 -7.45
CA ALA A 25 -1.13 -16.62 -7.08
C ALA A 25 -2.28 -16.36 -8.08
N ALA A 26 -2.03 -16.54 -9.38
CA ALA A 26 -3.05 -16.41 -10.43
C ALA A 26 -4.16 -17.47 -10.32
N ALA A 27 -3.80 -18.72 -9.99
CA ALA A 27 -4.79 -19.78 -9.78
C ALA A 27 -5.69 -19.49 -8.57
N ILE A 28 -5.12 -19.00 -7.45
CA ILE A 28 -5.90 -18.57 -6.29
C ILE A 28 -6.80 -17.39 -6.66
N ALA A 29 -6.28 -16.43 -7.41
CA ALA A 29 -7.05 -15.27 -7.86
C ALA A 29 -8.21 -15.67 -8.79
N ALA A 30 -8.01 -16.65 -9.68
CA ALA A 30 -9.07 -17.17 -10.52
C ALA A 30 -10.20 -17.82 -9.68
N ALA A 31 -9.84 -18.66 -8.70
CA ALA A 31 -10.80 -19.21 -7.75
C ALA A 31 -11.52 -18.13 -6.95
N ALA A 32 -10.77 -17.12 -6.48
CA ALA A 32 -11.32 -15.97 -5.75
C ALA A 32 -12.27 -15.13 -6.61
N THR A 33 -12.00 -15.01 -7.91
CA THR A 33 -12.88 -14.27 -8.84
C THR A 33 -14.21 -15.01 -9.03
N VAL A 34 -14.19 -16.35 -9.11
CA VAL A 34 -15.40 -17.16 -9.14
C VAL A 34 -16.22 -16.99 -7.87
N ILE A 35 -15.57 -17.04 -6.69
CA ILE A 35 -16.24 -16.81 -5.40
C ILE A 35 -16.81 -15.38 -5.34
N GLY A 36 -16.03 -14.38 -5.76
CA GLY A 36 -16.46 -12.98 -5.79
C GLY A 36 -17.63 -12.71 -6.74
N SER A 37 -17.78 -13.48 -7.84
CA SER A 37 -18.94 -13.39 -8.73
C SER A 37 -20.20 -13.97 -8.09
N LEU A 38 -20.07 -14.94 -7.18
CA LEU A 38 -21.19 -15.54 -6.43
C LEU A 38 -21.60 -14.68 -5.24
N VAL A 39 -20.66 -13.90 -4.68
CA VAL A 39 -20.90 -13.00 -3.54
C VAL A 39 -20.40 -11.60 -3.88
N PRO A 40 -21.17 -10.78 -4.64
CA PRO A 40 -20.73 -9.49 -5.15
C PRO A 40 -20.29 -8.49 -4.08
N LEU A 41 -20.86 -8.58 -2.85
CA LEU A 41 -20.49 -7.74 -1.70
C LEU A 41 -19.02 -7.90 -1.25
N VAL A 42 -18.40 -9.04 -1.52
CA VAL A 42 -17.05 -9.37 -1.04
C VAL A 42 -16.00 -9.18 -2.15
N GLY A 43 -16.44 -9.22 -3.42
CA GLY A 43 -15.54 -9.14 -4.58
C GLY A 43 -14.48 -10.26 -4.60
N ALA A 44 -13.53 -10.19 -5.52
CA ALA A 44 -12.44 -11.18 -5.63
C ALA A 44 -11.27 -10.95 -4.67
N ALA A 45 -11.13 -9.73 -4.16
CA ALA A 45 -9.98 -9.29 -3.38
C ALA A 45 -9.87 -10.02 -2.03
N VAL A 46 -10.98 -10.09 -1.29
CA VAL A 46 -11.03 -10.70 0.05
C VAL A 46 -10.85 -12.22 -0.02
N PRO A 47 -11.60 -12.97 -0.86
CA PRO A 47 -11.37 -14.40 -1.00
C PRO A 47 -9.94 -14.73 -1.41
N GLY A 48 -9.34 -13.97 -2.32
CA GLY A 48 -7.95 -14.16 -2.74
C GLY A 48 -6.97 -14.03 -1.58
N LEU A 49 -7.11 -12.98 -0.77
CA LEU A 49 -6.29 -12.76 0.42
C LEU A 49 -6.48 -13.88 1.45
N LEU A 50 -7.72 -14.27 1.74
CA LEU A 50 -8.03 -15.29 2.76
C LEU A 50 -7.57 -16.68 2.36
N ILE A 51 -7.82 -17.10 1.11
CA ILE A 51 -7.34 -18.39 0.58
C ILE A 51 -5.82 -18.42 0.59
N GLY A 52 -5.17 -17.33 0.12
CA GLY A 52 -3.72 -17.21 0.17
C GLY A 52 -3.17 -17.32 1.59
N ALA A 53 -3.78 -16.63 2.56
CA ALA A 53 -3.37 -16.66 3.96
C ALA A 53 -3.60 -18.03 4.60
N ALA A 54 -4.70 -18.70 4.30
CA ALA A 54 -4.97 -20.06 4.79
C ALA A 54 -3.92 -21.05 4.27
N ILE A 55 -3.59 -21.00 2.97
CA ILE A 55 -2.55 -21.85 2.37
C ILE A 55 -1.17 -21.52 2.98
N GLY A 56 -0.81 -20.24 3.10
CA GLY A 56 0.46 -19.77 3.67
C GLY A 56 0.64 -20.18 5.13
N ALA A 57 -0.45 -20.16 5.91
CA ALA A 57 -0.46 -20.58 7.31
C ALA A 57 -0.24 -22.08 7.50
N VAL A 58 -0.88 -22.90 6.63
CA VAL A 58 -0.77 -24.38 6.67
C VAL A 58 0.54 -24.85 6.04
N ARG A 59 0.90 -24.31 4.89
CA ARG A 59 2.08 -24.75 4.13
C ARG A 59 2.87 -23.52 3.64
N ARG A 60 4.00 -23.26 4.30
CA ARG A 60 4.88 -22.17 3.90
C ARG A 60 5.34 -22.32 2.45
N PRO A 61 5.25 -21.27 1.65
CA PRO A 61 5.75 -21.29 0.28
C PRO A 61 7.23 -21.66 0.24
N GLY A 62 7.55 -22.74 -0.50
CA GLY A 62 8.94 -23.18 -0.67
C GLY A 62 9.78 -22.15 -1.45
N ALA A 63 11.11 -22.29 -1.37
CA ALA A 63 12.06 -21.38 -2.03
C ALA A 63 11.84 -21.24 -3.56
N ARG A 64 11.23 -22.25 -4.21
CA ARG A 64 10.96 -22.27 -5.64
C ARG A 64 9.81 -21.32 -6.05
N VAL A 65 8.78 -21.17 -5.22
CA VAL A 65 7.60 -20.35 -5.52
C VAL A 65 7.72 -18.93 -4.96
N ARG A 66 8.52 -18.75 -3.93
CA ARG A 66 8.69 -17.48 -3.20
C ARG A 66 9.03 -16.28 -4.11
N PRO A 67 9.99 -16.37 -5.06
CA PRO A 67 10.32 -15.24 -5.93
C PRO A 67 9.13 -14.73 -6.76
N GLY A 68 8.28 -15.64 -7.25
CA GLY A 68 7.07 -15.28 -8.00
C GLY A 68 5.99 -14.67 -7.11
N ILE A 69 5.83 -15.16 -5.88
CA ILE A 69 4.92 -14.62 -4.88
C ILE A 69 5.35 -13.18 -4.50
N ASP A 70 6.62 -12.96 -4.19
CA ASP A 70 7.16 -11.64 -3.84
C ASP A 70 7.01 -10.64 -5.01
N PHE A 71 7.21 -11.12 -6.25
CA PHE A 71 6.98 -10.33 -7.45
C PHE A 71 5.50 -9.97 -7.62
N ALA A 72 4.59 -10.92 -7.43
CA ALA A 72 3.15 -10.68 -7.51
C ALA A 72 2.69 -9.69 -6.43
N ALA A 73 3.05 -9.91 -5.18
CA ALA A 73 2.69 -9.05 -4.06
C ALA A 73 3.15 -7.61 -4.22
N LYS A 74 4.24 -7.37 -4.94
CA LYS A 74 4.83 -6.02 -5.09
C LYS A 74 4.62 -5.43 -6.47
N ARG A 75 5.10 -6.10 -7.54
CA ARG A 75 5.12 -5.55 -8.89
C ARG A 75 3.76 -5.63 -9.59
N VAL A 76 3.07 -6.77 -9.44
CA VAL A 76 1.73 -6.92 -10.03
C VAL A 76 0.76 -5.94 -9.38
N LEU A 77 0.83 -5.77 -8.04
CA LEU A 77 0.04 -4.76 -7.34
C LEU A 77 0.33 -3.33 -7.86
N GLN A 78 1.62 -3.00 -8.03
CA GLN A 78 2.01 -1.69 -8.55
C GLN A 78 1.45 -1.46 -9.96
N THR A 79 1.51 -2.47 -10.81
CA THR A 79 0.97 -2.41 -12.18
C THR A 79 -0.57 -2.26 -12.17
N SER A 80 -1.27 -2.98 -11.29
CA SER A 80 -2.73 -2.84 -11.18
C SER A 80 -3.15 -1.42 -10.76
N VAL A 81 -2.42 -0.83 -9.81
CA VAL A 81 -2.66 0.56 -9.38
C VAL A 81 -2.39 1.56 -10.52
N VAL A 82 -1.32 1.36 -11.31
CA VAL A 82 -1.07 2.19 -12.50
C VAL A 82 -2.22 2.08 -13.50
N LEU A 83 -2.74 0.87 -13.75
CA LEU A 83 -3.89 0.66 -14.62
C LEU A 83 -5.16 1.34 -14.11
N LEU A 84 -5.38 1.39 -12.78
CA LEU A 84 -6.52 2.14 -12.22
C LEU A 84 -6.44 3.63 -12.52
N GLY A 85 -5.26 4.19 -12.76
CA GLY A 85 -5.12 5.57 -13.23
C GLY A 85 -5.89 5.87 -14.53
N THR A 86 -6.17 4.85 -15.36
CA THR A 86 -7.00 5.03 -16.59
C THR A 86 -8.47 5.27 -16.30
N GLN A 87 -8.94 5.00 -15.10
CA GLN A 87 -10.34 5.18 -14.69
C GLN A 87 -10.60 6.57 -14.11
N LEU A 88 -9.56 7.32 -13.80
CA LEU A 88 -9.64 8.62 -13.13
C LEU A 88 -9.15 9.74 -14.05
N SER A 89 -9.79 10.91 -13.95
CA SER A 89 -9.25 12.13 -14.56
C SER A 89 -8.23 12.80 -13.61
N VAL A 90 -7.34 13.62 -14.18
CA VAL A 90 -6.41 14.45 -13.38
C VAL A 90 -7.18 15.35 -12.41
N LEU A 91 -8.35 15.84 -12.83
CA LEU A 91 -9.17 16.69 -11.97
C LEU A 91 -9.76 15.92 -10.78
N ASP A 92 -10.18 14.67 -10.97
CA ASP A 92 -10.66 13.81 -9.89
C ASP A 92 -9.53 13.49 -8.91
N VAL A 93 -8.34 13.17 -9.43
CA VAL A 93 -7.14 12.95 -8.60
C VAL A 93 -6.80 14.20 -7.79
N ALA A 94 -6.87 15.39 -8.40
CA ALA A 94 -6.61 16.64 -7.70
C ALA A 94 -7.69 16.93 -6.65
N ARG A 95 -8.97 16.76 -6.96
CA ARG A 95 -10.08 16.99 -6.02
C ARG A 95 -9.98 16.08 -4.80
N VAL A 96 -9.86 14.77 -5.02
CA VAL A 96 -9.73 13.79 -3.93
C VAL A 96 -8.47 14.05 -3.11
N GLY A 97 -7.35 14.36 -3.79
CA GLY A 97 -6.09 14.67 -3.13
C GLY A 97 -6.19 15.90 -2.23
N VAL A 98 -6.72 17.01 -2.75
CA VAL A 98 -6.86 18.27 -1.99
C VAL A 98 -7.88 18.12 -0.87
N ALA A 99 -9.03 17.52 -1.11
CA ALA A 99 -10.04 17.29 -0.08
C ALA A 99 -9.54 16.40 1.05
N GLY A 100 -8.69 15.42 0.74
CA GLY A 100 -8.09 14.53 1.73
C GLY A 100 -6.87 15.11 2.47
N LEU A 101 -6.32 16.25 2.03
CA LEU A 101 -5.10 16.83 2.65
C LEU A 101 -5.24 17.12 4.15
N PRO A 102 -6.31 17.75 4.66
CA PRO A 102 -6.45 18.05 6.09
C PRO A 102 -6.40 16.77 6.93
N VAL A 103 -7.13 15.73 6.52
CA VAL A 103 -7.16 14.44 7.20
C VAL A 103 -5.80 13.74 7.08
N THR A 104 -5.17 13.79 5.91
CA THR A 104 -3.86 13.18 5.66
C THR A 104 -2.76 13.82 6.51
N VAL A 105 -2.68 15.15 6.54
CA VAL A 105 -1.68 15.88 7.32
C VAL A 105 -1.93 15.71 8.82
N GLY A 106 -3.19 15.81 9.25
CA GLY A 106 -3.57 15.65 10.65
C GLY A 106 -3.25 14.23 11.18
N THR A 107 -3.63 13.18 10.44
CA THR A 107 -3.32 11.79 10.83
C THR A 107 -1.82 11.51 10.83
N LEU A 108 -1.07 12.11 9.93
CA LEU A 108 0.38 11.97 9.89
C LEU A 108 1.04 12.65 11.09
N ALA A 109 0.63 13.88 11.43
CA ALA A 109 1.15 14.62 12.57
C ALA A 109 0.86 13.90 13.90
N VAL A 110 -0.40 13.47 14.10
CA VAL A 110 -0.81 12.73 15.30
C VAL A 110 -0.14 11.35 15.35
N GLY A 111 -0.04 10.65 14.21
CA GLY A 111 0.65 9.36 14.12
C GLY A 111 2.13 9.43 14.51
N LEU A 112 2.85 10.46 14.05
CA LEU A 112 4.25 10.66 14.42
C LEU A 112 4.41 11.04 15.89
N ALA A 113 3.55 11.91 16.43
CA ALA A 113 3.54 12.27 17.85
C ALA A 113 3.24 11.06 18.73
N ALA A 114 2.23 10.27 18.37
CA ALA A 114 1.86 9.05 19.07
C ALA A 114 2.96 7.99 18.99
N ALA A 115 3.61 7.81 17.85
CA ALA A 115 4.74 6.90 17.68
C ALA A 115 5.89 7.26 18.63
N TRP A 116 6.22 8.55 18.73
CA TRP A 116 7.23 9.04 19.64
C TRP A 116 6.85 8.81 21.11
N ALA A 117 5.62 9.18 21.51
CA ALA A 117 5.15 9.06 22.88
C ALA A 117 5.02 7.59 23.32
N LEU A 118 4.34 6.76 22.51
CA LEU A 118 4.14 5.33 22.82
C LEU A 118 5.43 4.53 22.74
N GLY A 119 6.33 4.83 21.78
CA GLY A 119 7.63 4.20 21.68
C GLY A 119 8.47 4.43 22.94
N ARG A 120 8.42 5.66 23.46
CA ARG A 120 9.09 6.02 24.72
C ARG A 120 8.44 5.32 25.93
N ALA A 121 7.11 5.28 26.00
CA ALA A 121 6.37 4.63 27.09
C ALA A 121 6.61 3.12 27.12
N LEU A 122 6.61 2.46 25.97
CA LEU A 122 6.85 1.02 25.83
C LEU A 122 8.34 0.62 25.87
N ARG A 123 9.23 1.60 26.00
CA ARG A 123 10.71 1.41 25.99
C ARG A 123 11.17 0.62 24.77
N VAL A 124 10.59 0.89 23.61
CA VAL A 124 11.05 0.35 22.33
C VAL A 124 12.22 1.20 21.84
N GLY A 125 13.30 0.58 21.39
CA GLY A 125 14.50 1.31 20.93
C GLY A 125 14.17 2.35 19.84
N GLY A 126 14.85 3.50 19.84
CA GLY A 126 14.53 4.64 18.98
C GLY A 126 14.43 4.30 17.50
N ASP A 127 15.37 3.54 16.95
CA ASP A 127 15.37 3.09 15.56
C ASP A 127 14.16 2.18 15.25
N THR A 128 13.83 1.28 16.19
CA THR A 128 12.66 0.40 16.08
C THR A 128 11.35 1.21 16.17
N THR A 129 11.31 2.23 17.02
CA THR A 129 10.15 3.12 17.14
C THR A 129 9.91 3.91 15.87
N VAL A 130 10.96 4.44 15.24
CA VAL A 130 10.89 5.15 13.95
C VAL A 130 10.47 4.18 12.85
N LEU A 131 11.06 2.99 12.78
CA LEU A 131 10.71 1.95 11.81
C LEU A 131 9.26 1.48 11.98
N ILE A 132 8.79 1.29 13.21
CA ILE A 132 7.40 0.92 13.50
C ILE A 132 6.48 2.11 13.20
N GLY A 133 6.81 3.32 13.61
CA GLY A 133 6.02 4.52 13.32
C GLY A 133 5.87 4.80 11.83
N VAL A 134 6.90 4.52 11.04
CA VAL A 134 6.89 4.65 9.58
C VAL A 134 6.32 3.38 8.91
N GLY A 135 6.53 2.21 9.53
CA GLY A 135 6.23 0.89 8.95
C GLY A 135 5.03 0.14 9.55
N THR A 136 4.22 0.74 10.41
CA THR A 136 3.14 0.10 11.19
C THR A 136 2.01 -0.55 10.37
N GLY A 137 2.17 -0.69 9.08
CA GLY A 137 1.13 -1.20 8.21
C GLY A 137 1.35 -2.59 7.62
N VAL A 138 2.20 -3.42 8.20
CA VAL A 138 2.68 -4.65 7.53
C VAL A 138 1.75 -5.87 7.66
N CYS A 139 0.51 -5.76 8.12
CA CYS A 139 -0.35 -6.94 8.25
C CYS A 139 -1.59 -6.86 7.36
N GLY A 140 -1.81 -7.89 6.50
CA GLY A 140 -3.09 -8.12 5.85
C GLY A 140 -4.27 -8.21 6.83
N ALA A 141 -4.02 -8.54 8.10
CA ALA A 141 -4.99 -8.47 9.19
C ALA A 141 -5.49 -7.03 9.45
N SER A 142 -4.67 -6.00 9.26
CA SER A 142 -5.08 -4.60 9.40
C SER A 142 -6.06 -4.17 8.29
N ALA A 143 -5.98 -4.78 7.11
CA ALA A 143 -6.92 -4.53 6.03
C ALA A 143 -8.33 -5.01 6.40
N ILE A 144 -8.45 -6.24 6.91
CA ILE A 144 -9.73 -6.82 7.35
C ILE A 144 -10.28 -6.04 8.55
N ALA A 145 -9.44 -5.71 9.53
CA ALA A 145 -9.83 -4.93 10.68
C ALA A 145 -10.28 -3.50 10.31
N ALA A 146 -9.75 -2.93 9.23
CA ALA A 146 -10.14 -1.60 8.75
C ALA A 146 -11.51 -1.60 8.07
N THR A 147 -11.98 -2.71 7.47
CA THR A 147 -13.30 -2.76 6.82
C THR A 147 -14.46 -2.75 7.83
N ALA A 148 -14.27 -3.37 8.99
CA ALA A 148 -15.30 -3.45 10.02
C ALA A 148 -15.81 -2.07 10.50
N PRO A 149 -14.98 -1.08 10.87
CA PRO A 149 -15.45 0.26 11.21
C PRO A 149 -16.24 0.93 10.09
N GLY A 150 -15.85 0.76 8.83
CA GLY A 150 -16.56 1.33 7.69
C GLY A 150 -18.00 0.85 7.61
N HIS A 151 -18.21 -0.45 7.69
CA HIS A 151 -19.55 -1.04 7.67
C HIS A 151 -20.38 -0.70 8.91
N LEU A 152 -19.77 -0.74 10.10
CA LEU A 152 -20.44 -0.41 11.36
C LEU A 152 -20.89 1.05 11.43
N LEU A 153 -20.12 1.96 10.84
CA LEU A 153 -20.43 3.40 10.83
C LEU A 153 -21.25 3.82 9.61
N GLY A 154 -21.60 2.89 8.71
CA GLY A 154 -22.37 3.20 7.50
C GLY A 154 -21.66 4.19 6.57
N MET A 155 -20.33 4.17 6.49
CA MET A 155 -19.56 5.14 5.71
C MET A 155 -19.86 5.02 4.21
N SER A 156 -19.85 6.16 3.51
CA SER A 156 -19.85 6.17 2.06
C SER A 156 -18.57 5.51 1.49
N GLN A 157 -18.59 5.03 0.26
CA GLN A 157 -17.37 4.48 -0.36
C GLN A 157 -16.24 5.52 -0.45
N ALA A 158 -16.57 6.79 -0.70
CA ALA A 158 -15.59 7.88 -0.74
C ALA A 158 -14.99 8.15 0.65
N GLY A 159 -15.84 8.24 1.69
CA GLY A 159 -15.41 8.40 3.09
C GLY A 159 -14.56 7.22 3.57
N PHE A 160 -14.98 5.98 3.26
CA PHE A 160 -14.17 4.81 3.57
C PHE A 160 -12.84 4.79 2.82
N GLY A 161 -12.81 5.22 1.56
CA GLY A 161 -11.58 5.37 0.78
C GLY A 161 -10.60 6.35 1.43
N LEU A 162 -11.10 7.50 1.91
CA LEU A 162 -10.30 8.47 2.66
C LEU A 162 -9.79 7.87 3.98
N PHE A 163 -10.65 7.18 4.73
CA PHE A 163 -10.26 6.47 5.95
C PHE A 163 -9.18 5.42 5.69
N ALA A 164 -9.39 4.52 4.73
CA ALA A 164 -8.44 3.46 4.40
C ALA A 164 -7.09 4.04 3.93
N GLY A 165 -7.10 5.07 3.08
CA GLY A 165 -5.89 5.73 2.58
C GLY A 165 -5.07 6.41 3.68
N THR A 166 -5.72 6.91 4.73
CA THR A 166 -5.07 7.62 5.85
C THR A 166 -4.77 6.73 7.05
N ALA A 167 -5.65 5.79 7.40
CA ALA A 167 -5.52 4.94 8.59
C ALA A 167 -4.67 3.69 8.36
N VAL A 168 -4.66 3.16 7.14
CA VAL A 168 -3.86 1.98 6.78
C VAL A 168 -2.53 2.43 6.18
N ASN A 169 -1.40 1.93 6.69
CA ASN A 169 -0.08 2.46 6.32
C ASN A 169 0.52 1.83 5.06
N ASP A 170 0.33 0.55 4.84
CA ASP A 170 0.85 -0.15 3.67
C ASP A 170 -0.09 -0.06 2.46
N THR A 171 0.46 0.19 1.27
CA THR A 171 -0.33 0.34 0.04
C THR A 171 -1.11 -0.93 -0.32
N SER A 172 -0.53 -2.12 -0.11
CA SER A 172 -1.21 -3.38 -0.41
C SER A 172 -2.41 -3.61 0.51
N SER A 173 -2.26 -3.28 1.80
CA SER A 173 -3.35 -3.36 2.78
C SER A 173 -4.45 -2.31 2.53
N VAL A 174 -4.08 -1.11 2.06
CA VAL A 174 -5.04 -0.08 1.64
C VAL A 174 -5.90 -0.59 0.49
N VAL A 175 -5.24 -1.11 -0.55
CA VAL A 175 -5.96 -1.65 -1.73
C VAL A 175 -6.83 -2.83 -1.32
N ALA A 176 -6.35 -3.72 -0.43
CA ALA A 176 -7.13 -4.86 0.06
C ALA A 176 -8.39 -4.41 0.81
N ALA A 177 -8.27 -3.47 1.75
CA ALA A 177 -9.39 -2.94 2.52
C ALA A 177 -10.39 -2.23 1.61
N ALA A 178 -9.91 -1.35 0.75
CA ALA A 178 -10.76 -0.55 -0.12
C ALA A 178 -11.45 -1.39 -1.21
N ALA A 179 -10.75 -2.37 -1.81
CA ALA A 179 -11.33 -3.28 -2.79
C ALA A 179 -12.42 -4.20 -2.18
N ALA A 180 -12.30 -4.51 -0.88
CA ALA A 180 -13.33 -5.23 -0.15
C ALA A 180 -14.58 -4.37 0.11
N TYR A 181 -14.43 -3.05 0.15
CA TYR A 181 -15.52 -2.12 0.41
C TYR A 181 -16.23 -1.66 -0.87
N GLY A 182 -15.50 -1.53 -1.97
CA GLY A 182 -16.06 -1.22 -3.28
C GLY A 182 -15.10 -0.49 -4.22
N PRO A 183 -15.48 -0.36 -5.51
CA PRO A 183 -14.61 0.23 -6.52
C PRO A 183 -14.32 1.72 -6.27
N VAL A 184 -15.32 2.51 -5.90
CA VAL A 184 -15.14 3.94 -5.60
C VAL A 184 -14.24 4.12 -4.38
N ALA A 185 -14.38 3.26 -3.35
CA ALA A 185 -13.49 3.26 -2.20
C ALA A 185 -12.05 2.96 -2.59
N THR A 186 -11.84 2.05 -3.55
CA THR A 186 -10.51 1.69 -4.05
C THR A 186 -9.83 2.88 -4.72
N ASP A 187 -10.52 3.56 -5.61
CA ASP A 187 -9.99 4.73 -6.34
C ASP A 187 -9.62 5.85 -5.37
N HIS A 188 -10.52 6.20 -4.45
CA HIS A 188 -10.27 7.23 -3.43
C HIS A 188 -9.10 6.87 -2.52
N ALA A 189 -9.07 5.64 -2.01
CA ALA A 189 -8.02 5.18 -1.11
C ALA A 189 -6.64 5.21 -1.77
N ILE A 190 -6.54 4.84 -3.05
CA ILE A 190 -5.29 4.89 -3.81
C ILE A 190 -4.81 6.32 -3.97
N VAL A 191 -5.68 7.25 -4.40
CA VAL A 191 -5.32 8.67 -4.55
C VAL A 191 -4.84 9.25 -3.23
N VAL A 192 -5.60 9.09 -2.14
CA VAL A 192 -5.24 9.58 -0.80
C VAL A 192 -3.90 8.99 -0.35
N LYS A 193 -3.68 7.71 -0.60
CA LYS A 193 -2.42 7.03 -0.26
C LYS A 193 -1.24 7.56 -1.06
N LEU A 194 -1.40 7.84 -2.35
CA LEU A 194 -0.35 8.40 -3.20
C LEU A 194 0.00 9.82 -2.77
N VAL A 195 -1.01 10.64 -2.43
CA VAL A 195 -0.81 12.00 -1.87
C VAL A 195 -0.05 11.92 -0.55
N ARG A 196 -0.42 10.99 0.36
CA ARG A 196 0.32 10.79 1.61
C ARG A 196 1.77 10.37 1.36
N THR A 197 2.01 9.54 0.37
CA THR A 197 3.37 9.10 -0.01
C THR A 197 4.21 10.29 -0.50
N LEU A 198 3.62 11.23 -1.23
CA LEU A 198 4.28 12.47 -1.62
C LEU A 198 4.62 13.35 -0.42
N ALA A 199 3.78 13.40 0.60
CA ALA A 199 4.03 14.17 1.83
C ALA A 199 5.27 13.66 2.61
N ILE A 200 5.68 12.41 2.41
CA ILE A 200 6.90 11.87 3.02
C ILE A 200 8.16 12.60 2.49
N ILE A 201 8.15 13.07 1.24
CA ILE A 201 9.30 13.75 0.62
C ILE A 201 9.66 15.03 1.40
N PRO A 202 8.75 16.02 1.59
CA PRO A 202 9.09 17.22 2.37
C PRO A 202 9.44 16.88 3.81
N ILE A 203 8.77 15.90 4.43
CA ILE A 203 9.05 15.48 5.80
C ILE A 203 10.48 14.93 5.93
N THR A 204 10.90 14.05 5.03
CA THR A 204 12.27 13.50 5.06
C THR A 204 13.32 14.58 4.81
N LEU A 205 13.03 15.57 3.96
CA LEU A 205 13.91 16.72 3.73
C LEU A 205 14.03 17.60 4.98
N VAL A 206 12.92 17.91 5.65
CA VAL A 206 12.90 18.68 6.91
C VAL A 206 13.65 17.93 8.00
N LEU A 207 13.37 16.64 8.20
CA LEU A 207 14.07 15.80 9.16
C LEU A 207 15.58 15.76 8.89
N ALA A 208 15.99 15.56 7.64
CA ALA A 208 17.40 15.60 7.26
C ALA A 208 18.05 16.96 7.53
N ALA A 209 17.32 18.05 7.32
CA ALA A 209 17.80 19.41 7.62
C ALA A 209 17.95 19.62 9.13
N VAL A 210 16.99 19.15 9.94
CA VAL A 210 17.03 19.26 11.41
C VAL A 210 18.16 18.41 11.99
N THR A 211 18.33 17.16 11.53
CA THR A 211 19.42 16.29 11.98
C THR A 211 20.77 16.89 11.65
N ARG A 212 20.95 17.46 10.45
CA ARG A 212 22.18 18.18 10.07
C ARG A 212 22.47 19.40 10.95
N ARG A 213 21.47 20.05 11.53
CA ARG A 213 21.65 21.16 12.48
C ARG A 213 22.06 20.65 13.87
N ARG A 214 21.62 19.47 14.26
CA ARG A 214 21.97 18.84 15.56
C ARG A 214 23.36 18.24 15.56
N ASP A 215 23.76 17.56 14.48
CA ASP A 215 25.08 16.92 14.33
C ASP A 215 26.14 17.94 13.89
N ARG A 216 26.36 18.98 14.71
CA ARG A 216 27.45 19.95 14.54
C ARG A 216 28.79 19.43 15.05
N SER A 217 29.07 18.13 14.98
CA SER A 217 30.37 17.59 15.34
C SER A 217 31.42 17.94 14.28
N PRO A 218 32.53 18.60 14.65
CA PRO A 218 33.63 18.90 13.74
C PRO A 218 34.28 17.59 13.29
N GLY A 219 34.36 17.34 11.98
CA GLY A 219 35.12 16.23 11.41
C GLY A 219 34.33 15.12 10.67
N VAL A 220 33.01 15.17 10.63
CA VAL A 220 32.22 14.22 9.82
C VAL A 220 32.08 14.72 8.40
N PRO A 221 32.42 13.91 7.34
CA PRO A 221 32.26 14.31 5.95
C PRO A 221 30.80 14.70 5.68
N ARG A 222 30.58 15.91 5.19
CA ARG A 222 29.25 16.41 4.84
C ARG A 222 28.71 15.57 3.68
N PRO A 223 27.58 14.84 3.81
CA PRO A 223 26.89 14.33 2.66
C PRO A 223 26.53 15.53 1.77
N ALA A 224 26.91 15.46 0.50
CA ALA A 224 26.66 16.50 -0.49
C ALA A 224 25.18 16.91 -0.45
N ALA A 225 24.93 18.22 -0.65
CA ALA A 225 23.55 18.71 -0.76
C ALA A 225 22.82 17.88 -1.82
N ARG A 226 21.71 17.23 -1.42
CA ARG A 226 20.89 16.46 -2.37
C ARG A 226 20.42 17.42 -3.45
N GLY A 227 20.88 17.21 -4.67
CA GLY A 227 20.43 17.96 -5.83
C GLY A 227 18.95 17.67 -6.11
N LEU A 228 18.30 18.50 -6.93
CA LEU A 228 16.92 18.29 -7.38
C LEU A 228 16.69 16.87 -7.93
N TRP A 229 17.69 16.30 -8.58
CA TRP A 229 17.69 14.92 -9.08
C TRP A 229 17.54 13.85 -7.99
N ASP A 230 18.11 14.06 -6.82
CA ASP A 230 17.95 13.12 -5.70
C ASP A 230 16.55 13.19 -5.10
N VAL A 231 15.91 14.36 -5.15
CA VAL A 231 14.51 14.53 -4.74
C VAL A 231 13.56 13.86 -5.74
N VAL A 232 13.83 14.01 -7.05
CA VAL A 232 13.05 13.35 -8.11
C VAL A 232 13.15 11.83 -8.02
N ARG A 233 14.31 11.30 -7.66
CA ARG A 233 14.49 9.84 -7.44
C ARG A 233 13.74 9.29 -6.23
N LEU A 234 13.32 10.15 -5.30
CA LEU A 234 12.47 9.74 -4.17
C LEU A 234 11.00 9.53 -4.58
N VAL A 235 10.59 10.06 -5.75
CA VAL A 235 9.23 9.86 -6.25
C VAL A 235 9.04 8.40 -6.69
N PRO A 236 8.10 7.66 -6.11
CA PRO A 236 7.86 6.27 -6.53
C PRO A 236 7.41 6.21 -7.99
N TRP A 237 8.01 5.32 -8.78
CA TRP A 237 7.62 5.11 -10.18
C TRP A 237 6.11 4.80 -10.34
N LEU A 238 5.53 4.15 -9.35
CA LEU A 238 4.11 3.86 -9.24
C LEU A 238 3.25 5.13 -9.35
N LEU A 239 3.64 6.19 -8.64
CA LEU A 239 2.93 7.48 -8.66
C LEU A 239 3.05 8.13 -10.04
N VAL A 240 4.26 8.11 -10.62
CA VAL A 240 4.49 8.66 -11.97
C VAL A 240 3.63 7.91 -12.98
N GLY A 241 3.62 6.58 -12.92
CA GLY A 241 2.82 5.74 -13.80
C GLY A 241 1.31 5.99 -13.64
N PHE A 242 0.82 6.08 -12.40
CA PHE A 242 -0.59 6.37 -12.11
C PHE A 242 -1.02 7.74 -12.65
N VAL A 243 -0.25 8.79 -12.35
CA VAL A 243 -0.55 10.15 -12.84
C VAL A 243 -0.47 10.21 -14.36
N LEU A 244 0.52 9.56 -14.97
CA LEU A 244 0.63 9.49 -16.43
C LEU A 244 -0.61 8.86 -17.06
N MET A 245 -1.10 7.74 -16.51
CA MET A 245 -2.32 7.09 -17.01
C MET A 245 -3.57 7.96 -16.81
N ALA A 246 -3.67 8.69 -15.69
CA ALA A 246 -4.74 9.65 -15.45
C ALA A 246 -4.68 10.84 -16.45
N VAL A 247 -3.46 11.32 -16.80
CA VAL A 247 -3.27 12.36 -17.84
C VAL A 247 -3.71 11.82 -19.20
N LEU A 248 -3.25 10.64 -19.59
CA LEU A 248 -3.64 10.01 -20.88
C LEU A 248 -5.16 9.85 -20.99
N ASN A 249 -5.81 9.45 -19.89
CA ASN A 249 -7.27 9.37 -19.83
C ASN A 249 -7.94 10.75 -19.97
N SER A 250 -7.43 11.76 -19.26
CA SER A 250 -7.96 13.13 -19.30
C SER A 250 -7.80 13.79 -20.69
N LEU A 251 -6.77 13.40 -21.44
CA LEU A 251 -6.55 13.86 -22.82
C LEU A 251 -7.41 13.10 -23.86
N GLY A 252 -8.25 12.14 -23.41
CA GLY A 252 -9.06 11.32 -24.31
C GLY A 252 -8.27 10.30 -25.14
N LEU A 253 -7.01 10.05 -24.79
CA LEU A 253 -6.15 9.07 -25.46
C LEU A 253 -6.49 7.61 -25.09
N VAL A 254 -7.27 7.41 -24.03
CA VAL A 254 -7.81 6.10 -23.65
C VAL A 254 -9.23 6.00 -24.22
N PRO A 255 -9.48 5.15 -25.25
CA PRO A 255 -10.80 4.99 -25.83
C PRO A 255 -11.82 4.49 -24.80
N ALA A 256 -13.05 4.97 -24.85
CA ALA A 256 -14.12 4.55 -23.93
C ALA A 256 -14.31 3.01 -23.91
N ALA A 257 -14.16 2.36 -25.06
CA ALA A 257 -14.22 0.90 -25.18
C ALA A 257 -13.10 0.16 -24.41
N ALA A 258 -11.98 0.82 -24.09
CA ALA A 258 -10.87 0.24 -23.36
C ALA A 258 -11.07 0.30 -21.83
N HIS A 259 -11.94 1.16 -21.31
CA HIS A 259 -12.16 1.31 -19.87
C HIS A 259 -12.63 0.00 -19.18
N PRO A 260 -13.69 -0.70 -19.68
CA PRO A 260 -14.14 -1.94 -19.04
C PRO A 260 -13.06 -3.03 -18.99
N PRO A 261 -12.34 -3.37 -20.08
CA PRO A 261 -11.31 -4.40 -20.01
C PRO A 261 -10.10 -3.98 -19.16
N LEU A 262 -9.72 -2.68 -19.13
CA LEU A 262 -8.64 -2.19 -18.28
C LEU A 262 -9.02 -2.26 -16.79
N SER A 263 -10.25 -1.90 -16.45
CA SER A 263 -10.77 -2.02 -15.08
C SER A 263 -10.82 -3.49 -14.63
N ALA A 264 -11.34 -4.38 -15.48
CA ALA A 264 -11.37 -5.81 -15.20
C ALA A 264 -9.95 -6.39 -15.03
N ALA A 265 -9.00 -5.99 -15.88
CA ALA A 265 -7.60 -6.40 -15.77
C ALA A 265 -6.97 -5.88 -14.47
N ALA A 266 -7.19 -4.62 -14.11
CA ALA A 266 -6.71 -4.05 -12.85
C ALA A 266 -7.28 -4.81 -11.65
N GLY A 267 -8.59 -5.08 -11.63
CA GLY A 267 -9.25 -5.85 -10.58
C GLY A 267 -8.70 -7.27 -10.43
N TYR A 268 -8.48 -7.97 -11.56
CA TYR A 268 -7.87 -9.30 -11.54
C TYR A 268 -6.42 -9.26 -11.03
N LEU A 269 -5.61 -8.30 -11.47
CA LEU A 269 -4.24 -8.13 -11.00
C LEU A 269 -4.19 -7.79 -9.50
N ILE A 270 -5.16 -7.03 -8.98
CA ILE A 270 -5.33 -6.81 -7.53
C ILE A 270 -5.57 -8.15 -6.83
N ALA A 271 -6.50 -8.97 -7.34
CA ALA A 271 -6.78 -10.28 -6.75
C ALA A 271 -5.54 -11.20 -6.75
N VAL A 272 -4.74 -11.20 -7.83
CA VAL A 272 -3.46 -11.93 -7.92
C VAL A 272 -2.47 -11.43 -6.86
N ALA A 273 -2.32 -10.12 -6.75
CA ALA A 273 -1.42 -9.52 -5.79
C ALA A 273 -1.84 -9.80 -4.33
N LEU A 274 -3.13 -9.71 -4.03
CA LEU A 274 -3.66 -9.98 -2.69
C LEU A 274 -3.56 -11.47 -2.33
N SER A 275 -3.77 -12.37 -3.28
CA SER A 275 -3.52 -13.81 -3.11
C SER A 275 -2.05 -14.08 -2.76
N ALA A 276 -1.12 -13.40 -3.43
CA ALA A 276 0.31 -13.50 -3.14
C ALA A 276 0.67 -12.90 -1.76
N ILE A 277 0.07 -11.79 -1.38
CA ILE A 277 0.23 -11.18 -0.05
C ILE A 277 -0.26 -12.15 1.02
N GLY A 278 -1.44 -12.76 0.82
CA GLY A 278 -1.96 -13.81 1.70
C GLY A 278 -0.97 -14.96 1.89
N LEU A 279 -0.44 -15.50 0.77
CA LEU A 279 0.57 -16.56 0.79
C LEU A 279 1.86 -16.17 1.54
N SER A 280 2.16 -14.89 1.65
CA SER A 280 3.38 -14.38 2.32
C SER A 280 3.21 -14.19 3.82
N VAL A 281 2.03 -14.41 4.40
CA VAL A 281 1.76 -14.25 5.83
C VAL A 281 2.55 -15.30 6.63
N ASP A 282 3.45 -14.85 7.51
CA ASP A 282 4.24 -15.70 8.42
C ASP A 282 3.81 -15.51 9.87
N LEU A 283 2.86 -16.34 10.31
CA LEU A 283 2.35 -16.33 11.69
C LEU A 283 3.45 -16.62 12.74
N ALA A 284 4.46 -17.41 12.40
CA ALA A 284 5.54 -17.71 13.33
C ALA A 284 6.53 -16.54 13.45
N ALA A 285 6.75 -15.76 12.38
CA ALA A 285 7.52 -14.51 12.48
C ALA A 285 6.80 -13.50 13.37
N MET A 286 5.46 -13.38 13.26
CA MET A 286 4.66 -12.52 14.15
C MET A 286 4.77 -12.93 15.62
N ARG A 287 4.73 -14.23 15.92
CA ARG A 287 4.91 -14.72 17.30
C ARG A 287 6.32 -14.45 17.82
N ARG A 288 7.36 -14.55 16.99
CA ARG A 288 8.75 -14.29 17.36
C ARG A 288 9.08 -12.82 17.59
N ALA A 289 8.36 -11.90 16.94
CA ALA A 289 8.56 -10.46 17.07
C ALA A 289 8.31 -9.96 18.51
N GLY A 290 7.58 -10.70 19.31
CA GLY A 290 7.25 -10.35 20.68
C GLY A 290 6.04 -9.41 20.76
N TRP A 291 5.53 -9.23 21.99
CA TRP A 291 4.28 -8.50 22.22
C TRP A 291 4.42 -6.97 22.17
N ARG A 292 5.59 -6.42 22.57
CA ARG A 292 5.80 -4.96 22.63
C ARG A 292 5.72 -4.26 21.27
N PRO A 293 6.42 -4.72 20.20
CA PRO A 293 6.27 -4.17 18.88
C PRO A 293 4.85 -4.33 18.29
N LEU A 294 4.19 -5.46 18.61
CA LEU A 294 2.81 -5.71 18.18
C LEU A 294 1.83 -4.75 18.88
N LEU A 295 1.98 -4.52 20.18
CA LEU A 295 1.18 -3.53 20.91
C LEU A 295 1.44 -2.12 20.40
N LEU A 296 2.70 -1.74 20.16
CA LEU A 296 3.01 -0.42 19.60
C LEU A 296 2.34 -0.25 18.23
N GLY A 297 2.45 -1.24 17.35
CA GLY A 297 1.81 -1.21 16.04
C GLY A 297 0.27 -1.14 16.14
N GLY A 298 -0.34 -1.97 16.98
CA GLY A 298 -1.79 -2.00 17.18
C GLY A 298 -2.32 -0.70 17.79
N SER A 299 -1.66 -0.17 18.82
CA SER A 299 -2.07 1.10 19.43
C SER A 299 -1.91 2.30 18.49
N LEU A 300 -0.84 2.34 17.70
CA LEU A 300 -0.67 3.36 16.66
C LEU A 300 -1.77 3.27 15.61
N TRP A 301 -2.11 2.05 15.16
CA TRP A 301 -3.21 1.87 14.22
C TRP A 301 -4.54 2.39 14.78
N VAL A 302 -4.86 2.09 16.06
CA VAL A 302 -6.08 2.61 16.73
C VAL A 302 -6.03 4.13 16.79
N VAL A 303 -4.92 4.74 17.23
CA VAL A 303 -4.79 6.20 17.31
C VAL A 303 -4.98 6.85 15.94
N VAL A 304 -4.33 6.35 14.91
CA VAL A 304 -4.45 6.91 13.55
C VAL A 304 -5.86 6.72 13.00
N SER A 305 -6.50 5.56 13.26
CA SER A 305 -7.88 5.29 12.83
C SER A 305 -8.88 6.23 13.50
N VAL A 306 -8.81 6.38 14.82
CA VAL A 306 -9.68 7.31 15.57
C VAL A 306 -9.45 8.75 15.12
N THR A 307 -8.20 9.15 14.92
CA THR A 307 -7.86 10.50 14.41
C THR A 307 -8.42 10.71 13.00
N SER A 308 -8.31 9.72 12.13
CA SER A 308 -8.86 9.80 10.77
C SER A 308 -10.37 9.98 10.79
N LEU A 309 -11.09 9.16 11.56
CA LEU A 309 -12.55 9.27 11.71
C LEU A 309 -12.97 10.60 12.34
N GLY A 310 -12.28 11.03 13.39
CA GLY A 310 -12.55 12.32 14.03
C GLY A 310 -12.35 13.50 13.09
N LEU A 311 -11.27 13.51 12.32
CA LEU A 311 -11.02 14.57 11.34
C LEU A 311 -12.03 14.52 10.18
N GLN A 312 -12.43 13.35 9.72
CA GLN A 312 -13.47 13.22 8.71
C GLN A 312 -14.82 13.73 9.20
N ALA A 313 -15.19 13.44 10.45
CA ALA A 313 -16.42 13.96 11.05
C ALA A 313 -16.39 15.50 11.14
N VAL A 314 -15.24 16.10 11.51
CA VAL A 314 -15.09 17.56 11.60
C VAL A 314 -15.06 18.22 10.21
N THR A 315 -14.49 17.56 9.20
CA THR A 315 -14.40 18.08 7.83
C THR A 315 -15.63 17.77 6.98
N GLY A 316 -16.59 16.99 7.49
CA GLY A 316 -17.79 16.58 6.74
C GLY A 316 -17.50 15.63 5.58
N SER A 317 -16.40 14.88 5.63
CA SER A 317 -15.95 13.98 4.56
C SER A 317 -16.23 12.48 4.85
N THR A 318 -17.24 12.21 5.67
CA THR A 318 -17.69 10.84 6.03
C THR A 318 -18.51 10.16 4.94
#